data_256fa36ab1fcfd634aae4cfc9cb293b4
#
_entry.id   256fa36ab1fcfd634aae4cfc9cb293b4
#
_cell.length_a   1.000
_cell.length_b   1.000
_cell.length_c   1.000
_cell.angle_alpha   90.00
_cell.angle_beta   90.00
_cell.angle_gamma   90.00
#
_symmetry.space_group_name_H-M   'P 1'
#
loop_
_entity.id
_entity.type
_entity.pdbx_description
1 polymer ?
#
loop_
_entity_poly.entity_id
_entity_poly.type
_entity_poly.pdbx_seq_one_letter_code
_entity_poly.pdbx_strand_id
1 'polypeptide(L)'
;MKFYIRDHDRTKFEARKERIGDIAAYLNKVYGNDTVTFTMSDTYKNISEAIKDRFEIVEAIEEAMKAEGITPFYTPMRGGMDGTVLSFRGIPCPNICTGGHNFHGRYEYVPVQSMEKISAILVRIVKSFAK
;
A
#
# COMPACT_ATOMS: atom_id res chain seq x y z
N MET A 1 21.83 -12.01 -3.24
CA MET A 1 20.69 -12.09 -2.27
C MET A 1 19.79 -10.91 -2.50
N LYS A 2 18.45 -11.02 -2.32
CA LYS A 2 17.50 -9.93 -2.51
C LYS A 2 16.81 -9.61 -1.18
N PHE A 3 16.82 -8.34 -0.80
CA PHE A 3 16.17 -7.82 0.41
C PHE A 3 15.07 -6.84 0.04
N TYR A 4 14.02 -6.78 0.86
CA TYR A 4 12.97 -5.80 0.76
C TYR A 4 12.95 -4.95 2.02
N ILE A 5 13.20 -3.65 1.88
CA ILE A 5 13.06 -2.66 2.94
C ILE A 5 11.64 -2.11 2.88
N ARG A 6 10.95 -2.08 4.01
CA ARG A 6 9.60 -1.55 4.12
C ARG A 6 9.43 -0.75 5.40
N ASP A 7 8.86 0.42 5.28
CA ASP A 7 8.36 1.23 6.39
C ASP A 7 7.24 2.14 5.87
N HIS A 8 6.29 2.48 6.72
CA HIS A 8 5.22 3.41 6.38
C HIS A 8 5.63 4.86 6.61
N ASP A 9 6.59 5.07 7.50
CA ASP A 9 7.20 6.36 7.78
C ASP A 9 8.41 6.58 6.86
N ARG A 10 8.38 7.68 6.11
CA ARG A 10 9.44 7.97 5.13
C ARG A 10 10.80 8.16 5.77
N THR A 11 10.87 8.85 6.90
CA THR A 11 12.13 9.10 7.60
C THR A 11 12.77 7.79 8.06
N LYS A 12 11.96 6.90 8.63
CA LYS A 12 12.42 5.57 9.04
C LYS A 12 12.81 4.71 7.84
N PHE A 13 12.09 4.83 6.73
CA PHE A 13 12.42 4.12 5.50
C PHE A 13 13.79 4.51 4.97
N GLU A 14 14.08 5.80 4.87
CA GLU A 14 15.39 6.29 4.42
C GLU A 14 16.52 5.90 5.40
N ALA A 15 16.29 6.04 6.71
CA ALA A 15 17.27 5.58 7.72
C ALA A 15 17.58 4.08 7.64
N ARG A 16 16.61 3.25 7.23
CA ARG A 16 16.86 1.80 7.00
C ARG A 16 17.71 1.58 5.75
N LYS A 17 17.53 2.37 4.71
CA LYS A 17 18.37 2.32 3.49
C LYS A 17 19.81 2.72 3.79
N GLU A 18 20.02 3.82 4.51
CA GLU A 18 21.33 4.27 4.96
C GLU A 18 22.04 3.19 5.78
N ARG A 19 21.33 2.58 6.73
CA ARG A 19 21.90 1.50 7.55
C ARG A 19 22.40 0.31 6.73
N ILE A 20 21.74 -0.05 5.63
CA ILE A 20 22.24 -1.12 4.74
C ILE A 20 23.55 -0.68 4.08
N GLY A 21 23.66 0.59 3.68
CA GLY A 21 24.90 1.17 3.16
C GLY A 21 26.05 1.11 4.17
N ASP A 22 25.77 1.51 5.41
CA ASP A 22 26.76 1.47 6.50
C ASP A 22 27.25 0.05 6.80
N ILE A 23 26.33 -0.91 6.81
CA ILE A 23 26.68 -2.33 7.01
C ILE A 23 27.58 -2.82 5.87
N ALA A 24 27.27 -2.50 4.62
CA ALA A 24 28.08 -2.88 3.48
C ALA A 24 29.46 -2.24 3.53
N ALA A 25 29.55 -0.95 3.89
CA ALA A 25 30.82 -0.24 4.06
C ALA A 25 31.66 -0.86 5.19
N TYR A 26 31.04 -1.18 6.31
CA TYR A 26 31.72 -1.86 7.42
C TYR A 26 32.29 -3.22 7.01
N LEU A 27 31.49 -4.04 6.32
CA LEU A 27 31.93 -5.37 5.87
C LEU A 27 33.08 -5.26 4.86
N ASN A 28 33.05 -4.30 3.95
CA ASN A 28 34.12 -4.05 3.01
C ASN A 28 35.40 -3.60 3.71
N LYS A 29 35.30 -2.83 4.79
CA LYS A 29 36.47 -2.44 5.61
C LYS A 29 37.06 -3.64 6.33
N VAL A 30 36.27 -4.58 6.80
CA VAL A 30 36.75 -5.75 7.58
C VAL A 30 37.32 -6.85 6.67
N TYR A 31 36.61 -7.14 5.56
CA TYR A 31 36.89 -8.31 4.72
C TYR A 31 37.57 -7.99 3.38
N GLY A 32 37.80 -6.72 3.10
CA GLY A 32 38.37 -6.25 1.84
C GLY A 32 37.39 -5.58 0.92
N ASN A 33 37.89 -4.71 0.05
CA ASN A 33 37.05 -3.98 -0.92
C ASN A 33 36.26 -4.94 -1.80
N ASP A 34 35.04 -4.52 -2.17
CA ASP A 34 34.11 -5.24 -3.04
C ASP A 34 33.62 -6.60 -2.51
N THR A 35 33.84 -6.90 -1.21
CA THR A 35 33.26 -8.07 -0.56
C THR A 35 31.73 -8.02 -0.59
N VAL A 36 31.15 -6.83 -0.42
CA VAL A 36 29.72 -6.58 -0.53
C VAL A 36 29.49 -5.46 -1.54
N THR A 37 28.82 -5.80 -2.63
CA THR A 37 28.27 -4.83 -3.58
C THR A 37 26.74 -4.93 -3.57
N PHE A 38 26.04 -3.81 -3.68
CA PHE A 38 24.57 -3.82 -3.74
C PHE A 38 24.04 -2.71 -4.66
N THR A 39 22.86 -2.93 -5.16
CA THR A 39 22.05 -1.91 -5.83
C THR A 39 20.75 -1.72 -5.08
N MET A 40 20.23 -0.52 -5.06
CA MET A 40 19.01 -0.17 -4.36
C MET A 40 18.06 0.53 -5.32
N SER A 41 16.77 0.18 -5.28
CA SER A 41 15.73 0.83 -6.09
C SER A 41 14.44 0.93 -5.30
N ASP A 42 13.77 2.06 -5.38
CA ASP A 42 12.45 2.27 -4.77
C ASP A 42 11.37 1.81 -5.77
N THR A 43 10.52 0.88 -5.33
CA THR A 43 9.46 0.32 -6.18
C THR A 43 8.11 0.97 -5.89
N TYR A 44 7.79 1.16 -4.60
CA TYR A 44 6.53 1.73 -4.15
C TYR A 44 6.76 2.79 -3.08
N LYS A 45 5.93 3.84 -3.12
CA LYS A 45 5.86 4.88 -2.09
C LYS A 45 4.58 4.70 -1.27
N ASN A 46 4.47 5.40 -0.14
CA ASN A 46 3.24 5.39 0.64
C ASN A 46 2.15 6.16 -0.13
N ILE A 47 1.03 5.50 -0.41
CA ILE A 47 -0.07 6.08 -1.18
C ILE A 47 -0.66 7.32 -0.49
N SER A 48 -0.59 7.40 0.84
CA SER A 48 -1.09 8.56 1.59
C SER A 48 -0.45 9.88 1.13
N GLU A 49 0.81 9.84 0.65
CA GLU A 49 1.49 11.03 0.13
C GLU A 49 0.84 11.54 -1.18
N ALA A 50 0.25 10.65 -1.97
CA ALA A 50 -0.35 10.98 -3.26
C ALA A 50 -1.83 11.36 -3.18
N ILE A 51 -2.54 10.90 -2.13
CA ILE A 51 -3.99 11.11 -2.01
C ILE A 51 -4.39 12.15 -0.95
N LYS A 52 -3.44 12.64 -0.15
CA LYS A 52 -3.72 13.60 0.94
C LYS A 52 -4.47 14.86 0.50
N ASP A 53 -4.19 15.36 -0.71
CA ASP A 53 -4.80 16.57 -1.27
C ASP A 53 -6.10 16.27 -2.03
N ARG A 54 -6.55 15.02 -2.05
CA ARG A 54 -7.76 14.52 -2.71
C ARG A 54 -8.52 13.58 -1.77
N PHE A 55 -8.56 13.92 -0.49
CA PHE A 55 -9.12 13.06 0.54
C PHE A 55 -10.64 12.89 0.42
N GLU A 56 -11.32 13.78 -0.31
CA GLU A 56 -12.73 13.66 -0.64
C GLU A 56 -13.12 12.34 -1.32
N ILE A 57 -12.16 11.71 -2.02
CA ILE A 57 -12.36 10.38 -2.64
C ILE A 57 -12.46 9.30 -1.56
N VAL A 58 -11.65 9.42 -0.50
CA VAL A 58 -11.66 8.49 0.63
C VAL A 58 -12.95 8.67 1.45
N GLU A 59 -13.38 9.91 1.67
CA GLU A 59 -14.64 10.23 2.35
C GLU A 59 -15.84 9.63 1.62
N ALA A 60 -15.88 9.71 0.29
CA ALA A 60 -16.93 9.09 -0.51
C ALA A 60 -16.96 7.56 -0.36
N ILE A 61 -15.78 6.92 -0.22
CA ILE A 61 -15.67 5.48 0.07
C ILE A 61 -16.23 5.17 1.46
N GLU A 62 -15.87 5.97 2.47
CA GLU A 62 -16.39 5.79 3.83
C GLU A 62 -17.91 5.87 3.89
N GLU A 63 -18.48 6.90 3.26
CA GLU A 63 -19.95 7.08 3.22
C GLU A 63 -20.63 5.91 2.50
N ALA A 64 -20.05 5.41 1.41
CA ALA A 64 -20.56 4.24 0.72
C ALA A 64 -20.52 2.98 1.60
N MET A 65 -19.46 2.79 2.38
CA MET A 65 -19.31 1.67 3.33
C MET A 65 -20.30 1.77 4.48
N LYS A 66 -20.46 2.96 5.07
CA LYS A 66 -21.44 3.22 6.14
C LYS A 66 -22.87 2.96 5.68
N ALA A 67 -23.19 3.36 4.46
CA ALA A 67 -24.52 3.11 3.87
C ALA A 67 -24.84 1.63 3.66
N GLU A 68 -23.82 0.77 3.56
CA GLU A 68 -23.97 -0.69 3.53
C GLU A 68 -23.82 -1.35 4.93
N GLY A 69 -23.82 -0.54 6.00
CA GLY A 69 -23.73 -1.01 7.38
C GLY A 69 -22.34 -1.49 7.79
N ILE A 70 -21.30 -1.02 7.10
CA ILE A 70 -19.91 -1.33 7.42
C ILE A 70 -19.28 -0.13 8.11
N THR A 71 -18.62 -0.36 9.24
CA THR A 71 -17.78 0.66 9.90
C THR A 71 -16.40 0.65 9.25
N PRO A 72 -16.01 1.67 8.48
CA PRO A 72 -14.70 1.74 7.86
C PRO A 72 -13.61 1.97 8.91
N PHE A 73 -12.42 1.42 8.65
CA PHE A 73 -11.21 1.75 9.40
C PHE A 73 -10.00 1.72 8.46
N TYR A 74 -8.97 2.47 8.82
CA TYR A 74 -7.73 2.52 8.06
C TYR A 74 -6.72 1.52 8.59
N THR A 75 -6.07 0.82 7.68
CA THR A 75 -4.98 -0.08 8.02
C THR A 75 -3.79 0.16 7.11
N PRO A 76 -2.57 0.24 7.66
CA PRO A 76 -1.40 0.39 6.81
C PRO A 76 -1.15 -0.88 6.01
N MET A 77 -0.94 -0.72 4.71
CA MET A 77 -0.67 -1.83 3.80
C MET A 77 0.84 -1.98 3.56
N ARG A 78 1.39 -3.16 3.76
CA ARG A 78 2.81 -3.45 3.54
C ARG A 78 3.16 -3.80 2.10
N GLY A 79 2.19 -4.14 1.29
CA GLY A 79 2.38 -4.47 -0.13
C GLY A 79 2.37 -3.25 -1.04
N GLY A 80 2.99 -3.35 -2.21
CA GLY A 80 2.75 -2.42 -3.31
C GLY A 80 1.46 -2.80 -4.03
N MET A 81 0.74 -1.81 -4.51
CA MET A 81 -0.51 -1.98 -5.24
C MET A 81 -0.50 -1.09 -6.49
N ASP A 82 -1.16 -1.53 -7.54
CA ASP A 82 -1.22 -0.80 -8.81
C ASP A 82 -1.84 0.58 -8.66
N GLY A 83 -2.85 0.72 -7.79
CA GLY A 83 -3.46 2.00 -7.43
C GLY A 83 -2.46 3.02 -6.88
N THR A 84 -1.43 2.57 -6.16
CA THR A 84 -0.34 3.44 -5.70
C THR A 84 0.44 4.02 -6.88
N VAL A 85 0.76 3.19 -7.87
CA VAL A 85 1.49 3.63 -9.07
C VAL A 85 0.67 4.65 -9.86
N LEU A 86 -0.63 4.40 -10.02
CA LEU A 86 -1.55 5.32 -10.69
C LEU A 86 -1.67 6.65 -9.93
N SER A 87 -1.75 6.58 -8.61
CA SER A 87 -1.87 7.79 -7.76
C SER A 87 -0.67 8.71 -7.92
N PHE A 88 0.54 8.16 -7.96
CA PHE A 88 1.76 8.95 -8.23
C PHE A 88 1.91 9.42 -9.68
N ARG A 89 1.08 8.91 -10.60
CA ARG A 89 0.94 9.40 -11.98
C ARG A 89 -0.17 10.44 -12.15
N GLY A 90 -0.81 10.88 -11.06
CA GLY A 90 -1.84 11.89 -11.07
C GLY A 90 -3.28 11.38 -11.14
N ILE A 91 -3.50 10.06 -11.01
CA ILE A 91 -4.83 9.46 -10.94
C ILE A 91 -5.03 8.94 -9.50
N PRO A 92 -5.66 9.69 -8.60
CA PRO A 92 -5.87 9.28 -7.21
C PRO A 92 -6.66 7.98 -7.14
N CYS A 93 -6.05 6.94 -6.57
CA CYS A 93 -6.57 5.58 -6.64
C CYS A 93 -6.44 4.91 -5.25
N PRO A 94 -7.25 5.33 -4.26
CA PRO A 94 -7.21 4.70 -2.93
C PRO A 94 -7.67 3.24 -3.00
N ASN A 95 -7.15 2.43 -2.09
CA ASN A 95 -7.49 1.02 -2.03
C ASN A 95 -8.67 0.79 -1.08
N ILE A 96 -9.56 -0.12 -1.44
CA ILE A 96 -10.64 -0.62 -0.58
C ILE A 96 -10.43 -2.10 -0.29
N CYS A 97 -11.04 -2.58 0.79
CA CYS A 97 -11.05 -4.00 1.11
C CYS A 97 -11.89 -4.80 0.10
N THR A 98 -11.58 -6.06 -0.07
CA THR A 98 -12.36 -7.01 -0.88
C THR A 98 -13.27 -7.90 -0.03
N GLY A 99 -13.14 -7.85 1.30
CA GLY A 99 -13.81 -8.77 2.22
C GLY A 99 -13.28 -10.19 2.18
N GLY A 100 -12.10 -10.39 1.58
CA GLY A 100 -11.42 -11.67 1.53
C GLY A 100 -10.66 -12.01 2.81
N HIS A 101 -10.31 -13.27 2.96
CA HIS A 101 -9.58 -13.83 4.09
C HIS A 101 -8.44 -14.73 3.65
N ASN A 102 -7.44 -14.90 4.51
CA ASN A 102 -6.29 -15.78 4.31
C ASN A 102 -5.53 -15.52 3.01
N PHE A 103 -5.37 -14.24 2.65
CA PHE A 103 -4.67 -13.81 1.43
C PHE A 103 -3.30 -14.48 1.27
N HIS A 104 -3.02 -14.91 0.06
CA HIS A 104 -1.81 -15.67 -0.32
C HIS A 104 -1.69 -17.03 0.35
N GLY A 105 -2.71 -17.51 1.04
CA GLY A 105 -2.76 -18.81 1.67
C GLY A 105 -3.49 -19.83 0.81
N ARG A 106 -3.22 -21.12 1.05
CA ARG A 106 -3.92 -22.22 0.35
C ARG A 106 -5.42 -22.31 0.68
N TYR A 107 -5.86 -21.59 1.72
CA TYR A 107 -7.26 -21.50 2.14
C TYR A 107 -7.79 -20.08 1.97
N GLU A 108 -7.31 -19.36 0.96
CA GLU A 108 -7.83 -18.05 0.61
C GLU A 108 -9.26 -18.16 0.14
N TYR A 109 -10.12 -17.28 0.65
CA TYR A 109 -11.53 -17.27 0.27
C TYR A 109 -12.14 -15.88 0.45
N VAL A 110 -13.29 -15.65 -0.19
CA VAL A 110 -14.14 -14.49 0.04
C VAL A 110 -15.58 -14.98 0.25
N PRO A 111 -16.27 -14.57 1.34
CA PRO A 111 -17.68 -14.88 1.54
C PRO A 111 -18.57 -14.23 0.47
N VAL A 112 -19.61 -14.92 0.03
CA VAL A 112 -20.58 -14.37 -0.96
C VAL A 112 -21.17 -13.05 -0.46
N GLN A 113 -21.54 -12.96 0.82
CA GLN A 113 -22.07 -11.75 1.45
C GLN A 113 -21.09 -10.56 1.37
N SER A 114 -19.79 -10.82 1.47
CA SER A 114 -18.77 -9.78 1.29
C SER A 114 -18.71 -9.33 -0.17
N MET A 115 -18.81 -10.25 -1.12
CA MET A 115 -18.84 -9.92 -2.56
C MET A 115 -20.05 -9.03 -2.90
N GLU A 116 -21.24 -9.37 -2.40
CA GLU A 116 -22.46 -8.59 -2.59
C GLU A 116 -22.29 -7.17 -2.01
N LYS A 117 -21.80 -7.04 -0.78
CA LYS A 117 -21.58 -5.74 -0.14
C LYS A 117 -20.55 -4.89 -0.88
N ILE A 118 -19.42 -5.47 -1.26
CA ILE A 118 -18.41 -4.72 -2.01
C ILE A 118 -18.94 -4.26 -3.36
N SER A 119 -19.71 -5.08 -4.05
CA SER A 119 -20.36 -4.70 -5.31
C SER A 119 -21.32 -3.51 -5.11
N ALA A 120 -22.13 -3.52 -4.06
CA ALA A 120 -23.01 -2.42 -3.71
C ALA A 120 -22.23 -1.13 -3.38
N ILE A 121 -21.15 -1.24 -2.60
CA ILE A 121 -20.25 -0.11 -2.27
C ILE A 121 -19.68 0.51 -3.54
N LEU A 122 -19.14 -0.31 -4.46
CA LEU A 122 -18.58 0.18 -5.72
C LEU A 122 -19.61 0.96 -6.54
N VAL A 123 -20.84 0.44 -6.64
CA VAL A 123 -21.94 1.13 -7.34
C VAL A 123 -22.27 2.47 -6.68
N ARG A 124 -22.25 2.54 -5.34
CA ARG A 124 -22.49 3.80 -4.61
C ARG A 124 -21.39 4.82 -4.87
N ILE A 125 -20.12 4.38 -4.82
CA ILE A 125 -18.97 5.24 -5.11
C ILE A 125 -19.10 5.83 -6.51
N VAL A 126 -19.35 4.99 -7.52
CA VAL A 126 -19.51 5.47 -8.90
C VAL A 126 -20.66 6.48 -9.01
N LYS A 127 -21.80 6.20 -8.37
CA LYS A 127 -22.97 7.11 -8.36
C LYS A 127 -22.68 8.44 -7.66
N SER A 128 -21.83 8.47 -6.63
CA SER A 128 -21.50 9.72 -5.93
C SER A 128 -20.67 10.69 -6.78
N PHE A 129 -19.96 10.18 -7.79
CA PHE A 129 -19.18 10.99 -8.75
C PHE A 129 -19.90 11.18 -10.10
N ALA A 130 -20.99 10.47 -10.36
CA ALA A 130 -21.80 10.69 -11.55
C ALA A 130 -22.60 12.01 -11.39
N LYS A 131 -22.30 12.98 -12.24
CA LYS A 131 -23.05 14.23 -12.36
C LYS A 131 -24.15 14.08 -13.39
#